data_c121925b17146582b169372f8678c495
#
_entry.id   c121925b17146582b169372f8678c495
#
_cell.length_a   1.000
_cell.length_b   1.000
_cell.length_c   1.000
_cell.angle_alpha   90.00
_cell.angle_beta   90.00
_cell.angle_gamma   90.00
#
_symmetry.space_group_name_H-M   'P 1'
#
loop_
_entity.id
_entity.type
_entity.pdbx_description
1 polymer ?
#
loop_
_entity_poly.entity_id
_entity_poly.type
_entity_poly.pdbx_seq_one_letter_code
_entity_poly.pdbx_strand_id
1 'polypeptide(L)'
;MATRREFIKKAAIAATAVAAASLVDTACAQNSKKMKVLMINGSPHQNGNTATALQEAAAQLKENGIDSEIVWIGMAPVHGCIACGHCKSQEPKCIFDDDICNQVAEKMKDADALIVGSPVYYGQPNGAVLAIVQRLCYSAGGALSGKPAAAFAVCRRGGATASFQTMNMPFMMMNMPVVTSQYWNIGYGQSQGQIAQDAEGMQTMRTLANNMAALLKATGGKPMPGPSERTTFTNFIK
;
A
#
# COMPACT_ATOMS: atom_id res chain seq x y z
N MET A 1 -27.78 2.36 -55.70
CA MET A 1 -27.31 1.01 -55.34
C MET A 1 -25.79 0.98 -55.42
N ALA A 2 -25.11 0.72 -54.33
CA ALA A 2 -23.64 0.63 -54.30
C ALA A 2 -23.16 -0.58 -55.09
N THR A 3 -22.17 -0.43 -55.94
CA THR A 3 -21.67 -1.50 -56.77
C THR A 3 -20.89 -2.53 -55.96
N ARG A 4 -20.87 -3.79 -56.44
CA ARG A 4 -20.14 -4.90 -55.78
C ARG A 4 -18.65 -4.54 -55.54
N ARG A 5 -18.09 -3.66 -56.34
CA ARG A 5 -16.70 -3.18 -56.23
C ARG A 5 -16.50 -2.20 -55.10
N GLU A 6 -17.49 -1.35 -54.80
CA GLU A 6 -17.45 -0.44 -53.62
C GLU A 6 -17.65 -1.17 -52.30
N PHE A 7 -18.48 -2.22 -52.30
CA PHE A 7 -18.65 -3.08 -51.11
C PHE A 7 -17.36 -3.83 -50.76
N ILE A 8 -16.67 -4.38 -51.75
CA ILE A 8 -15.39 -5.08 -51.54
C ILE A 8 -14.30 -4.12 -51.04
N LYS A 9 -14.23 -2.88 -51.57
CA LYS A 9 -13.29 -1.86 -51.08
C LYS A 9 -13.57 -1.45 -49.62
N LYS A 10 -14.83 -1.26 -49.27
CA LYS A 10 -15.21 -0.95 -47.86
C LYS A 10 -14.94 -2.10 -46.92
N ALA A 11 -15.16 -3.35 -47.31
CA ALA A 11 -14.84 -4.54 -46.54
C ALA A 11 -13.32 -4.71 -46.32
N ALA A 12 -12.49 -4.42 -47.33
CA ALA A 12 -11.04 -4.48 -47.22
C ALA A 12 -10.48 -3.40 -46.28
N ILE A 13 -11.04 -2.18 -46.29
CA ILE A 13 -10.65 -1.10 -45.37
C ILE A 13 -11.05 -1.42 -43.95
N ALA A 14 -12.23 -2.03 -43.74
CA ALA A 14 -12.66 -2.45 -42.39
C ALA A 14 -11.78 -3.58 -41.81
N ALA A 15 -11.37 -4.54 -42.65
CA ALA A 15 -10.49 -5.64 -42.23
C ALA A 15 -9.08 -5.16 -41.88
N THR A 16 -8.53 -4.17 -42.56
CA THR A 16 -7.23 -3.57 -42.22
C THR A 16 -7.29 -2.72 -40.97
N ALA A 17 -8.41 -2.04 -40.69
CA ALA A 17 -8.59 -1.27 -39.46
C ALA A 17 -8.69 -2.18 -38.20
N VAL A 18 -9.37 -3.33 -38.32
CA VAL A 18 -9.47 -4.31 -37.23
C VAL A 18 -8.11 -4.99 -36.97
N ALA A 19 -7.34 -5.31 -38.01
CA ALA A 19 -6.01 -5.88 -37.87
C ALA A 19 -5.00 -4.88 -37.25
N ALA A 20 -5.11 -3.58 -37.60
CA ALA A 20 -4.28 -2.54 -37.00
C ALA A 20 -4.62 -2.30 -35.50
N ALA A 21 -5.92 -2.35 -35.14
CA ALA A 21 -6.34 -2.23 -33.74
C ALA A 21 -5.83 -3.40 -32.87
N SER A 22 -5.86 -4.64 -33.39
CA SER A 22 -5.34 -5.81 -32.67
C SER A 22 -3.82 -5.80 -32.53
N LEU A 23 -3.07 -5.18 -33.43
CA LEU A 23 -1.61 -5.03 -33.34
C LEU A 23 -1.18 -3.93 -32.35
N VAL A 24 -2.00 -2.89 -32.18
CA VAL A 24 -1.75 -1.84 -31.19
C VAL A 24 -1.98 -2.35 -29.78
N ASP A 25 -3.01 -3.17 -29.53
CA ASP A 25 -3.24 -3.80 -28.23
C ASP A 25 -2.12 -4.79 -27.85
N THR A 26 -1.56 -5.50 -28.82
CA THR A 26 -0.47 -6.46 -28.58
C THR A 26 0.88 -5.75 -28.36
N ALA A 27 1.10 -4.58 -28.94
CA ALA A 27 2.34 -3.81 -28.74
C ALA A 27 2.38 -3.04 -27.41
N CYS A 28 1.22 -2.72 -26.80
CA CYS A 28 1.14 -2.09 -25.47
C CYS A 28 1.35 -3.08 -24.32
N ALA A 29 1.31 -4.40 -24.58
CA ALA A 29 1.47 -5.43 -23.55
C ALA A 29 2.93 -5.81 -23.28
N GLN A 30 3.90 -5.20 -23.96
CA GLN A 30 5.32 -5.53 -23.78
C GLN A 30 5.99 -4.55 -22.80
N ASN A 31 6.28 -5.05 -21.62
CA ASN A 31 7.22 -4.51 -20.63
C ASN A 31 6.69 -3.48 -19.60
N SER A 32 5.46 -3.59 -19.11
CA SER A 32 5.08 -2.86 -17.91
C SER A 32 5.66 -3.57 -16.68
N LYS A 33 6.53 -2.88 -15.94
CA LYS A 33 6.99 -3.32 -14.60
C LYS A 33 5.76 -3.78 -13.81
N LYS A 34 5.78 -5.02 -13.34
CA LYS A 34 4.67 -5.56 -12.55
C LYS A 34 4.56 -4.78 -11.24
N MET A 35 3.40 -4.21 -10.97
CA MET A 35 3.17 -3.41 -9.78
C MET A 35 3.25 -4.26 -8.51
N LYS A 36 3.81 -3.70 -7.45
CA LYS A 36 4.06 -4.40 -6.18
C LYS A 36 3.56 -3.60 -4.99
N VAL A 37 2.85 -4.27 -4.07
CA VAL A 37 2.43 -3.74 -2.77
C VAL A 37 3.31 -4.33 -1.67
N LEU A 38 3.98 -3.48 -0.90
CA LEU A 38 4.65 -3.89 0.33
C LEU A 38 3.63 -3.91 1.47
N MET A 39 3.63 -4.99 2.25
CA MET A 39 2.74 -5.13 3.41
C MET A 39 3.55 -5.34 4.67
N ILE A 40 3.24 -4.61 5.74
CA ILE A 40 3.89 -4.76 7.04
C ILE A 40 2.96 -5.51 7.98
N ASN A 41 3.38 -6.70 8.43
CA ASN A 41 2.75 -7.39 9.54
C ASN A 41 3.33 -6.86 10.86
N GLY A 42 2.61 -5.93 11.48
CA GLY A 42 2.97 -5.28 12.74
C GLY A 42 2.63 -6.09 14.00
N SER A 43 2.31 -7.37 13.85
CA SER A 43 2.06 -8.27 14.97
C SER A 43 3.35 -8.95 15.45
N PRO A 44 3.58 -9.13 16.76
CA PRO A 44 4.64 -10.00 17.25
C PRO A 44 4.40 -11.47 16.90
N HIS A 45 3.17 -11.85 16.53
CA HIS A 45 2.83 -13.19 16.07
C HIS A 45 2.92 -13.28 14.56
N GLN A 46 3.92 -14.01 14.05
CA GLN A 46 4.18 -14.13 12.61
C GLN A 46 2.95 -14.62 11.84
N ASN A 47 2.25 -15.63 12.37
CA ASN A 47 1.09 -16.27 11.76
C ASN A 47 -0.21 -15.98 12.53
N GLY A 48 -0.32 -14.79 13.16
CA GLY A 48 -1.50 -14.35 13.89
C GLY A 48 -2.59 -13.78 12.99
N ASN A 49 -3.65 -13.24 13.62
CA ASN A 49 -4.81 -12.67 12.91
C ASN A 49 -4.43 -11.56 11.92
N THR A 50 -3.44 -10.72 12.27
CA THR A 50 -2.94 -9.67 11.37
C THR A 50 -2.35 -10.27 10.09
N ALA A 51 -1.56 -11.33 10.22
CA ALA A 51 -0.99 -12.03 9.07
C ALA A 51 -2.08 -12.66 8.20
N THR A 52 -3.08 -13.31 8.80
CA THR A 52 -4.23 -13.90 8.08
C THR A 52 -4.98 -12.85 7.26
N ALA A 53 -5.24 -11.69 7.85
CA ALA A 53 -5.89 -10.58 7.14
C ALA A 53 -5.04 -10.04 5.97
N LEU A 54 -3.74 -9.87 6.17
CA LEU A 54 -2.83 -9.44 5.10
C LEU A 54 -2.70 -10.49 4.00
N GLN A 55 -2.74 -11.78 4.33
CA GLN A 55 -2.74 -12.88 3.34
C GLN A 55 -4.00 -12.86 2.47
N GLU A 56 -5.16 -12.53 3.04
CA GLU A 56 -6.41 -12.35 2.29
C GLU A 56 -6.28 -11.20 1.28
N ALA A 57 -5.75 -10.06 1.72
CA ALA A 57 -5.48 -8.94 0.82
C ALA A 57 -4.45 -9.31 -0.25
N ALA A 58 -3.39 -10.05 0.09
CA ALA A 58 -2.38 -10.52 -0.85
C ALA A 58 -2.96 -11.44 -1.93
N ALA A 59 -3.85 -12.36 -1.53
CA ALA A 59 -4.55 -13.23 -2.47
C ALA A 59 -5.40 -12.42 -3.45
N GLN A 60 -6.16 -11.45 -2.95
CA GLN A 60 -7.00 -10.57 -3.77
C GLN A 60 -6.18 -9.64 -4.68
N LEU A 61 -5.03 -9.14 -4.24
CA LEU A 61 -4.10 -8.38 -5.09
C LEU A 61 -3.57 -9.24 -6.23
N LYS A 62 -3.21 -10.50 -5.95
CA LYS A 62 -2.74 -11.45 -6.95
C LYS A 62 -3.81 -11.71 -8.02
N GLU A 63 -5.07 -11.88 -7.64
CA GLU A 63 -6.20 -11.99 -8.58
C GLU A 63 -6.32 -10.76 -9.48
N ASN A 64 -5.98 -9.59 -8.95
CA ASN A 64 -5.92 -8.35 -9.71
C ASN A 64 -4.64 -8.17 -10.55
N GLY A 65 -3.71 -9.13 -10.54
CA GLY A 65 -2.45 -9.06 -11.26
C GLY A 65 -1.39 -8.16 -10.61
N ILE A 66 -1.54 -7.86 -9.32
CA ILE A 66 -0.61 -7.06 -8.51
C ILE A 66 0.21 -7.99 -7.62
N ASP A 67 1.51 -7.84 -7.63
CA ASP A 67 2.38 -8.58 -6.69
C ASP A 67 2.34 -7.97 -5.29
N SER A 68 2.61 -8.78 -4.29
CA SER A 68 2.71 -8.32 -2.91
C SER A 68 3.79 -9.04 -2.14
N GLU A 69 4.34 -8.36 -1.13
CA GLU A 69 5.31 -8.93 -0.20
C GLU A 69 4.91 -8.57 1.23
N ILE A 70 4.74 -9.57 2.08
CA ILE A 70 4.45 -9.37 3.51
C ILE A 70 5.76 -9.44 4.29
N VAL A 71 6.13 -8.35 4.95
CA VAL A 71 7.27 -8.26 5.85
C VAL A 71 6.76 -8.33 7.28
N TRP A 72 7.23 -9.33 8.01
CA TRP A 72 6.95 -9.45 9.43
C TRP A 72 8.00 -8.68 10.24
N ILE A 73 7.56 -7.82 11.18
CA ILE A 73 8.46 -6.97 11.96
C ILE A 73 9.27 -7.72 13.02
N GLY A 74 8.95 -9.00 13.30
CA GLY A 74 9.65 -9.79 14.30
C GLY A 74 9.17 -9.54 15.73
N MET A 75 9.93 -10.08 16.67
CA MET A 75 9.75 -9.91 18.12
C MET A 75 10.93 -9.16 18.77
N ALA A 76 11.96 -8.85 17.99
CA ALA A 76 13.09 -8.07 18.49
C ALA A 76 12.66 -6.65 18.86
N PRO A 77 13.34 -5.98 19.78
CA PRO A 77 13.09 -4.58 20.09
C PRO A 77 13.18 -3.70 18.85
N VAL A 78 12.27 -2.74 18.74
CA VAL A 78 12.26 -1.73 17.68
C VAL A 78 12.42 -0.36 18.33
N HIS A 79 13.43 0.38 17.89
CA HIS A 79 13.67 1.72 18.42
C HIS A 79 12.64 2.75 17.93
N GLY A 80 12.22 3.63 18.82
CA GLY A 80 11.50 4.85 18.46
C GLY A 80 12.43 5.86 17.80
N CYS A 81 11.90 6.85 17.08
CA CYS A 81 12.69 7.95 16.55
C CYS A 81 13.23 8.82 17.71
N ILE A 82 14.54 9.03 17.75
CA ILE A 82 15.23 9.88 18.74
C ILE A 82 15.51 11.29 18.21
N ALA A 83 14.96 11.67 17.07
CA ALA A 83 15.12 12.98 16.45
C ALA A 83 16.59 13.41 16.22
N CYS A 84 17.52 12.48 16.03
CA CYS A 84 18.94 12.74 15.87
C CYS A 84 19.31 13.47 14.56
N GLY A 85 18.42 13.55 13.58
CA GLY A 85 18.66 14.22 12.30
C GLY A 85 19.55 13.45 11.31
N HIS A 86 20.07 12.28 11.66
CA HIS A 86 20.96 11.48 10.79
C HIS A 86 20.37 11.22 9.40
N CYS A 87 19.08 10.89 9.32
CA CYS A 87 18.38 10.64 8.05
C CYS A 87 18.21 11.87 7.14
N LYS A 88 18.60 13.06 7.58
CA LYS A 88 18.67 14.28 6.76
C LYS A 88 20.04 14.50 6.11
N SER A 89 20.99 13.60 6.35
CA SER A 89 22.29 13.59 5.71
C SER A 89 22.23 13.15 4.23
N GLN A 90 23.37 13.09 3.56
CA GLN A 90 23.45 12.66 2.16
C GLN A 90 23.02 11.20 1.93
N GLU A 91 23.09 10.35 2.97
CA GLU A 91 22.59 8.97 2.96
C GLU A 91 21.33 8.89 3.83
N PRO A 92 20.14 9.09 3.25
CA PRO A 92 18.88 9.12 4.02
C PRO A 92 18.49 7.71 4.49
N LYS A 93 19.06 7.30 5.63
CA LYS A 93 18.66 6.08 6.35
C LYS A 93 18.57 6.36 7.86
N CYS A 94 17.86 5.49 8.59
CA CYS A 94 17.83 5.59 10.04
C CYS A 94 19.20 5.18 10.62
N ILE A 95 19.63 5.86 11.69
CA ILE A 95 20.89 5.51 12.38
C ILE A 95 20.83 4.13 13.04
N PHE A 96 19.62 3.70 13.49
CA PHE A 96 19.44 2.36 14.03
C PHE A 96 19.36 1.35 12.89
N ASP A 97 20.31 0.42 12.89
CA ASP A 97 20.47 -0.62 11.85
C ASP A 97 20.38 -2.04 12.45
N ASP A 98 19.99 -2.13 13.71
CA ASP A 98 19.81 -3.36 14.48
C ASP A 98 18.35 -3.86 14.54
N ASP A 99 17.45 -3.18 13.81
CA ASP A 99 16.06 -3.60 13.62
C ASP A 99 15.65 -3.57 12.13
N ILE A 100 14.42 -3.94 11.84
CA ILE A 100 13.93 -4.13 10.46
C ILE A 100 13.67 -2.82 9.69
N CYS A 101 13.70 -1.65 10.32
CA CYS A 101 13.24 -0.39 9.71
C CYS A 101 13.97 -0.06 8.40
N ASN A 102 15.30 -0.12 8.39
CA ASN A 102 16.09 0.16 7.19
C ASN A 102 15.85 -0.86 6.08
N GLN A 103 15.61 -2.14 6.42
CA GLN A 103 15.25 -3.17 5.44
C GLN A 103 13.88 -2.88 4.79
N VAL A 104 12.90 -2.44 5.57
CA VAL A 104 11.59 -2.02 5.05
C VAL A 104 11.73 -0.79 4.15
N ALA A 105 12.58 0.18 4.52
CA ALA A 105 12.88 1.36 3.72
C ALA A 105 13.44 0.99 2.32
N GLU A 106 14.38 0.04 2.25
CA GLU A 106 14.93 -0.46 0.99
C GLU A 106 13.85 -1.15 0.14
N LYS A 107 13.06 -2.04 0.72
CA LYS A 107 11.94 -2.70 0.02
C LYS A 107 10.90 -1.73 -0.51
N MET A 108 10.70 -0.61 0.19
CA MET A 108 9.74 0.43 -0.20
C MET A 108 10.19 1.19 -1.47
N LYS A 109 11.47 1.20 -1.81
CA LYS A 109 11.97 1.80 -3.06
C LYS A 109 11.37 1.09 -4.28
N ASP A 110 11.26 -0.24 -4.22
CA ASP A 110 10.76 -1.08 -5.32
C ASP A 110 9.26 -1.33 -5.28
N ALA A 111 8.58 -0.98 -4.19
CA ALA A 111 7.15 -1.12 -4.05
C ALA A 111 6.41 0.13 -4.55
N ASP A 112 5.21 -0.06 -5.10
CA ASP A 112 4.37 1.00 -5.64
C ASP A 112 3.30 1.45 -4.64
N ALA A 113 3.05 0.68 -3.57
CA ALA A 113 2.12 1.00 -2.49
C ALA A 113 2.50 0.32 -1.17
N LEU A 114 1.89 0.75 -0.07
CA LEU A 114 2.12 0.25 1.29
C LEU A 114 0.79 -0.13 1.96
N ILE A 115 0.74 -1.32 2.60
CA ILE A 115 -0.32 -1.69 3.54
C ILE A 115 0.31 -2.00 4.90
N VAL A 116 -0.19 -1.42 5.98
CA VAL A 116 0.28 -1.68 7.34
C VAL A 116 -0.82 -2.32 8.17
N GLY A 117 -0.61 -3.55 8.60
CA GLY A 117 -1.48 -4.26 9.52
C GLY A 117 -0.95 -4.25 10.95
N SER A 118 -1.82 -4.02 11.93
CA SER A 118 -1.45 -4.05 13.34
C SER A 118 -2.51 -4.71 14.21
N PRO A 119 -2.12 -5.48 15.24
CA PRO A 119 -3.01 -5.79 16.34
C PRO A 119 -3.24 -4.54 17.19
N VAL A 120 -4.34 -4.55 17.93
CA VAL A 120 -4.67 -3.49 18.90
C VAL A 120 -4.22 -3.89 20.30
N TYR A 121 -3.40 -3.07 20.91
CA TYR A 121 -2.97 -3.21 22.30
C TYR A 121 -3.35 -1.95 23.08
N TYR A 122 -4.19 -2.10 24.11
CA TYR A 122 -4.66 -0.98 24.95
C TYR A 122 -5.22 0.20 24.13
N GLY A 123 -6.00 -0.11 23.09
CA GLY A 123 -6.66 0.90 22.26
C GLY A 123 -5.77 1.55 21.20
N GLN A 124 -4.51 1.12 21.05
CA GLN A 124 -3.53 1.66 20.11
C GLN A 124 -2.94 0.55 19.23
N PRO A 125 -2.34 0.90 18.08
CA PRO A 125 -1.55 -0.06 17.32
C PRO A 125 -0.36 -0.55 18.16
N ASN A 126 0.21 -1.69 17.77
CA ASN A 126 1.47 -2.14 18.35
C ASN A 126 2.54 -1.03 18.26
N GLY A 127 3.17 -0.70 19.38
CA GLY A 127 4.18 0.36 19.46
C GLY A 127 5.36 0.14 18.52
N ALA A 128 5.77 -1.11 18.29
CA ALA A 128 6.85 -1.44 17.38
C ALA A 128 6.51 -1.04 15.93
N VAL A 129 5.29 -1.31 15.44
CA VAL A 129 4.90 -0.91 14.07
C VAL A 129 4.78 0.61 13.96
N LEU A 130 4.32 1.31 14.99
CA LEU A 130 4.29 2.78 14.98
C LEU A 130 5.70 3.36 14.91
N ALA A 131 6.65 2.82 15.68
CA ALA A 131 8.05 3.23 15.65
C ALA A 131 8.65 3.06 14.25
N ILE A 132 8.38 1.93 13.58
CA ILE A 132 8.81 1.68 12.20
C ILE A 132 8.19 2.72 11.26
N VAL A 133 6.86 2.91 11.27
CA VAL A 133 6.18 3.84 10.37
C VAL A 133 6.69 5.27 10.55
N GLN A 134 6.86 5.75 11.80
CA GLN A 134 7.41 7.08 12.07
C GLN A 134 8.83 7.24 11.52
N ARG A 135 9.70 6.25 11.75
CA ARG A 135 11.08 6.28 11.26
C ARG A 135 11.15 6.21 9.74
N LEU A 136 10.30 5.41 9.10
CA LEU A 136 10.17 5.38 7.62
C LEU A 136 9.79 6.74 7.06
N CYS A 137 8.83 7.45 7.68
CA CYS A 137 8.46 8.80 7.26
C CYS A 137 9.63 9.78 7.30
N TYR A 138 10.53 9.64 8.27
CA TYR A 138 11.74 10.48 8.35
C TYR A 138 12.86 10.01 7.41
N SER A 139 13.14 8.72 7.36
CA SER A 139 14.32 8.18 6.68
C SER A 139 14.10 7.75 5.25
N ALA A 140 12.87 7.44 4.86
CA ALA A 140 12.49 6.94 3.55
C ALA A 140 11.39 7.78 2.88
N GLY A 141 11.22 9.04 3.28
CA GLY A 141 10.13 9.90 2.82
C GLY A 141 10.04 10.01 1.30
N GLY A 142 11.15 10.06 0.59
CA GLY A 142 11.19 10.07 -0.87
C GLY A 142 10.69 8.77 -1.52
N ALA A 143 10.82 7.63 -0.84
CA ALA A 143 10.31 6.35 -1.31
C ALA A 143 8.82 6.14 -0.97
N LEU A 144 8.26 6.92 -0.05
CA LEU A 144 6.88 6.83 0.42
C LEU A 144 5.97 7.86 -0.28
N SER A 145 6.44 9.10 -0.39
CA SER A 145 5.63 10.24 -0.82
C SER A 145 4.90 9.97 -2.13
N GLY A 146 3.60 10.25 -2.13
CA GLY A 146 2.72 10.09 -3.28
C GLY A 146 2.29 8.65 -3.60
N LYS A 147 2.90 7.63 -3.00
CA LYS A 147 2.47 6.24 -3.18
C LYS A 147 1.20 5.96 -2.37
N PRO A 148 0.23 5.20 -2.89
CA PRO A 148 -0.94 4.79 -2.13
C PRO A 148 -0.57 4.03 -0.86
N ALA A 149 -1.30 4.27 0.22
CA ALA A 149 -1.10 3.56 1.47
C ALA A 149 -2.44 3.19 2.13
N ALA A 150 -2.43 2.17 2.97
CA ALA A 150 -3.56 1.80 3.81
C ALA A 150 -3.10 1.22 5.15
N ALA A 151 -3.90 1.44 6.18
CA ALA A 151 -3.77 0.76 7.45
C ALA A 151 -4.90 -0.23 7.65
N PHE A 152 -4.65 -1.30 8.42
CA PHE A 152 -5.63 -2.26 8.88
C PHE A 152 -5.39 -2.62 10.34
N ALA A 153 -6.42 -2.55 11.16
CA ALA A 153 -6.33 -2.85 12.59
C ALA A 153 -7.13 -4.11 12.96
N VAL A 154 -6.52 -5.00 13.71
CA VAL A 154 -7.15 -6.23 14.23
C VAL A 154 -7.30 -6.14 15.73
N CYS A 155 -8.49 -6.32 16.26
CA CYS A 155 -8.72 -6.35 17.69
C CYS A 155 -9.67 -7.48 18.10
N ARG A 156 -9.67 -7.76 19.41
CA ARG A 156 -10.68 -8.64 19.98
C ARG A 156 -12.07 -7.97 20.01
N ARG A 157 -12.13 -6.67 20.42
CA ARG A 157 -13.41 -5.96 20.65
C ARG A 157 -13.30 -4.45 20.41
N GLY A 158 -12.46 -3.75 21.14
CA GLY A 158 -12.39 -2.28 21.14
C GLY A 158 -11.02 -1.76 20.71
N GLY A 159 -10.96 -0.47 20.32
CA GLY A 159 -9.73 0.24 19.97
C GLY A 159 -9.29 0.12 18.51
N ALA A 160 -9.98 -0.66 17.67
CA ALA A 160 -9.61 -0.80 16.26
C ALA A 160 -9.69 0.52 15.52
N THR A 161 -10.75 1.31 15.72
CA THR A 161 -10.95 2.60 15.04
C THR A 161 -9.85 3.60 15.40
N ALA A 162 -9.51 3.72 16.68
CA ALA A 162 -8.41 4.59 17.13
C ALA A 162 -7.06 4.14 16.55
N SER A 163 -6.79 2.84 16.55
CA SER A 163 -5.58 2.28 15.97
C SER A 163 -5.49 2.49 14.46
N PHE A 164 -6.58 2.26 13.75
CA PHE A 164 -6.71 2.53 12.32
C PHE A 164 -6.41 4.00 12.00
N GLN A 165 -7.02 4.92 12.73
CA GLN A 165 -6.80 6.35 12.54
C GLN A 165 -5.34 6.75 12.83
N THR A 166 -4.77 6.26 13.94
CA THR A 166 -3.38 6.54 14.33
C THR A 166 -2.39 6.11 13.24
N MET A 167 -2.59 4.95 12.63
CA MET A 167 -1.71 4.47 11.56
C MET A 167 -1.85 5.23 10.25
N ASN A 168 -3.02 5.82 9.95
CA ASN A 168 -3.22 6.59 8.73
C ASN A 168 -2.67 8.02 8.81
N MET A 169 -2.52 8.60 10.01
CA MET A 169 -2.02 9.97 10.18
C MET A 169 -0.64 10.21 9.53
N PRO A 170 0.37 9.33 9.71
CA PRO A 170 1.64 9.46 9.03
C PRO A 170 1.53 9.46 7.50
N PHE A 171 0.64 8.63 6.94
CA PHE A 171 0.45 8.54 5.49
C PHE A 171 -0.08 9.86 4.92
N MET A 172 -1.04 10.48 5.59
CA MET A 172 -1.59 11.79 5.20
C MET A 172 -0.49 12.86 5.22
N MET A 173 0.36 12.89 6.25
CA MET A 173 1.48 13.82 6.35
C MET A 173 2.51 13.61 5.22
N MET A 174 2.67 12.39 4.73
CA MET A 174 3.57 12.02 3.65
C MET A 174 2.98 12.23 2.25
N ASN A 175 1.82 12.87 2.13
CA ASN A 175 1.10 13.05 0.85
C ASN A 175 0.79 11.71 0.15
N MET A 176 0.55 10.66 0.94
CA MET A 176 0.17 9.35 0.42
C MET A 176 -1.35 9.26 0.31
N PRO A 177 -1.93 8.93 -0.84
CA PRO A 177 -3.36 8.63 -0.94
C PRO A 177 -3.74 7.48 -0.01
N VAL A 178 -4.63 7.75 0.96
CA VAL A 178 -5.12 6.71 1.88
C VAL A 178 -6.23 5.90 1.20
N VAL A 179 -5.98 4.61 0.98
CA VAL A 179 -6.92 3.72 0.32
C VAL A 179 -7.90 3.16 1.35
N THR A 180 -9.17 3.26 1.03
CA THR A 180 -10.30 2.79 1.85
C THR A 180 -10.90 1.50 1.31
N SER A 181 -11.79 0.87 2.08
CA SER A 181 -12.65 -0.23 1.67
C SER A 181 -14.13 0.20 1.68
N GLN A 182 -15.05 -0.73 1.93
CA GLN A 182 -16.48 -0.42 2.12
C GLN A 182 -16.79 0.15 3.51
N TYR A 183 -15.86 0.02 4.46
CA TYR A 183 -15.98 0.48 5.84
C TYR A 183 -14.59 0.90 6.35
N TRP A 184 -14.41 1.17 7.64
CA TRP A 184 -13.08 1.30 8.22
C TRP A 184 -12.31 -0.03 8.08
N ASN A 185 -11.03 0.04 7.75
CA ASN A 185 -10.21 -1.17 7.58
C ASN A 185 -9.91 -1.79 8.95
N ILE A 186 -10.85 -2.50 9.50
CA ILE A 186 -10.77 -3.19 10.80
C ILE A 186 -11.27 -4.62 10.68
N GLY A 187 -10.82 -5.48 11.59
CA GLY A 187 -11.30 -6.85 11.71
C GLY A 187 -11.18 -7.36 13.14
N TYR A 188 -11.88 -8.43 13.44
CA TYR A 188 -12.03 -8.97 14.78
C TYR A 188 -11.48 -10.38 14.88
N GLY A 189 -10.71 -10.62 15.94
CA GLY A 189 -10.18 -11.93 16.27
C GLY A 189 -9.28 -11.86 17.49
N GLN A 190 -9.45 -12.80 18.43
CA GLN A 190 -8.65 -12.93 19.64
C GLN A 190 -7.64 -14.05 19.48
N SER A 191 -8.13 -15.28 19.29
CA SER A 191 -7.28 -16.45 19.12
C SER A 191 -6.69 -16.49 17.72
N GLN A 192 -5.56 -17.16 17.56
CA GLN A 192 -4.89 -17.29 16.27
C GLN A 192 -5.85 -17.86 15.19
N GLY A 193 -5.88 -17.19 14.03
CA GLY A 193 -6.73 -17.57 12.90
C GLY A 193 -8.21 -17.22 13.06
N GLN A 194 -8.66 -16.73 14.21
CA GLN A 194 -10.07 -16.43 14.46
C GLN A 194 -10.65 -15.36 13.54
N ILE A 195 -9.83 -14.43 13.06
CA ILE A 195 -10.25 -13.41 12.10
C ILE A 195 -10.81 -13.99 10.80
N ALA A 196 -10.44 -15.20 10.42
CA ALA A 196 -11.03 -15.88 9.27
C ALA A 196 -12.54 -16.16 9.42
N GLN A 197 -13.08 -16.10 10.64
CA GLN A 197 -14.50 -16.20 10.94
C GLN A 197 -15.22 -14.84 10.92
N ASP A 198 -14.47 -13.73 10.89
CA ASP A 198 -15.00 -12.39 10.70
C ASP A 198 -15.24 -12.13 9.20
N ALA A 199 -16.41 -12.54 8.72
CA ALA A 199 -16.75 -12.46 7.30
C ALA A 199 -16.69 -11.02 6.76
N GLU A 200 -17.10 -10.01 7.55
CA GLU A 200 -17.05 -8.61 7.15
C GLU A 200 -15.60 -8.08 7.15
N GLY A 201 -14.80 -8.43 8.15
CA GLY A 201 -13.38 -8.06 8.20
C GLY A 201 -12.59 -8.65 7.02
N MET A 202 -12.84 -9.90 6.65
CA MET A 202 -12.21 -10.54 5.49
C MET A 202 -12.70 -9.92 4.17
N GLN A 203 -13.99 -9.59 4.04
CA GLN A 203 -14.51 -8.84 2.90
C GLN A 203 -13.90 -7.44 2.82
N THR A 204 -13.69 -6.78 3.95
CA THR A 204 -13.01 -5.48 4.05
C THR A 204 -11.60 -5.57 3.46
N MET A 205 -10.84 -6.62 3.77
CA MET A 205 -9.49 -6.83 3.21
C MET A 205 -9.52 -7.06 1.70
N ARG A 206 -10.47 -7.84 1.19
CA ARG A 206 -10.62 -8.03 -0.27
C ARG A 206 -10.99 -6.74 -0.98
N THR A 207 -11.92 -5.96 -0.41
CA THR A 207 -12.33 -4.66 -0.98
C THR A 207 -11.19 -3.65 -0.94
N LEU A 208 -10.42 -3.59 0.16
CA LEU A 208 -9.21 -2.77 0.25
C LEU A 208 -8.21 -3.12 -0.86
N ALA A 209 -7.96 -4.41 -1.08
CA ALA A 209 -7.06 -4.89 -2.12
C ALA A 209 -7.56 -4.55 -3.53
N ASN A 210 -8.87 -4.66 -3.79
CA ASN A 210 -9.48 -4.25 -5.05
C ASN A 210 -9.34 -2.75 -5.29
N ASN A 211 -9.60 -1.92 -4.29
CA ASN A 211 -9.47 -0.47 -4.38
C ASN A 211 -8.00 -0.05 -4.58
N MET A 212 -7.06 -0.70 -3.87
CA MET A 212 -5.62 -0.50 -4.05
C MET A 212 -5.20 -0.84 -5.49
N ALA A 213 -5.62 -1.98 -5.99
CA ALA A 213 -5.32 -2.41 -7.36
C ALA A 213 -5.93 -1.47 -8.41
N ALA A 214 -7.16 -1.00 -8.21
CA ALA A 214 -7.81 -0.04 -9.09
C ALA A 214 -7.03 1.29 -9.15
N LEU A 215 -6.62 1.81 -7.98
CA LEU A 215 -5.84 3.05 -7.91
C LEU A 215 -4.46 2.88 -8.58
N LEU A 216 -3.75 1.79 -8.30
CA LEU A 216 -2.46 1.50 -8.93
C LEU A 216 -2.59 1.38 -10.45
N LYS A 217 -3.61 0.70 -10.96
CA LYS A 217 -3.87 0.60 -12.41
C LYS A 217 -4.19 1.96 -13.03
N ALA A 218 -5.01 2.77 -12.36
CA ALA A 218 -5.39 4.10 -12.83
C ALA A 218 -4.19 5.06 -12.93
N THR A 219 -3.22 4.94 -12.01
CA THR A 219 -2.00 5.76 -11.99
C THR A 219 -0.83 5.15 -12.78
N GLY A 220 -0.98 3.91 -13.25
CA GLY A 220 0.11 3.13 -13.85
C GLY A 220 1.26 2.85 -12.88
N GLY A 221 0.96 2.73 -11.57
CA GLY A 221 1.93 2.57 -10.50
C GLY A 221 2.75 3.83 -10.19
N LYS A 222 2.44 4.97 -10.81
CA LYS A 222 3.15 6.22 -10.55
C LYS A 222 2.67 6.86 -9.24
N PRO A 223 3.59 7.39 -8.41
CA PRO A 223 3.19 8.14 -7.24
C PRO A 223 2.45 9.43 -7.61
N MET A 224 1.56 9.88 -6.75
CA MET A 224 0.95 11.20 -6.88
C MET A 224 2.04 12.29 -6.90
N PRO A 225 1.85 13.37 -7.66
CA PRO A 225 2.81 14.48 -7.66
C PRO A 225 2.91 15.07 -6.26
N GLY A 226 4.10 15.52 -5.91
CA GLY A 226 4.30 16.30 -4.69
C GLY A 226 3.47 17.59 -4.67
N PRO A 227 3.36 18.25 -3.51
CA PRO A 227 2.64 19.51 -3.43
C PRO A 227 3.25 20.54 -4.40
N SER A 228 2.40 21.18 -5.19
CA SER A 228 2.80 22.20 -6.17
C SER A 228 3.36 23.45 -5.50
N GLU A 229 2.98 23.70 -4.25
CA GLU A 229 3.41 24.84 -3.45
C GLU A 229 3.67 24.38 -2.01
N ARG A 230 4.87 24.60 -1.52
CA ARG A 230 5.28 24.36 -0.13
C ARG A 230 6.26 25.46 0.32
N THR A 231 5.83 26.69 0.25
CA THR A 231 6.68 27.86 0.47
C THR A 231 6.49 28.51 1.84
N THR A 232 5.35 28.22 2.49
CA THR A 232 5.00 28.82 3.76
C THR A 232 4.96 27.80 4.88
N PHE A 233 5.66 28.08 5.97
CA PHE A 233 5.67 27.27 7.19
C PHE A 233 5.17 28.12 8.35
N THR A 234 4.17 27.62 9.06
CA THR A 234 3.70 28.26 10.28
C THR A 234 4.73 28.10 11.40
N ASN A 235 5.18 29.21 11.94
CA ASN A 235 5.98 29.24 13.17
C ASN A 235 5.36 30.28 14.12
N PHE A 236 4.83 29.79 15.24
CA PHE A 236 4.19 30.63 16.26
C PHE A 236 5.21 31.25 17.24
N ILE A 237 6.45 30.82 17.20
CA ILE A 237 7.55 31.36 18.01
C ILE A 237 8.47 32.18 17.10
N LYS A 238 8.54 33.46 17.37
CA LYS A 238 9.39 34.43 16.63
C LYS A 238 10.64 34.68 17.43
#